data_a0dc06bbffd91d7e2d610021b0e9f364
#
_entry.id   a0dc06bbffd91d7e2d610021b0e9f364
#
_cell.length_a   1.000
_cell.length_b   1.000
_cell.length_c   1.000
_cell.angle_alpha   90.00
_cell.angle_beta   90.00
_cell.angle_gamma   90.00
#
_symmetry.space_group_name_H-M   'P 1'
#
loop_
_entity.id
_entity.type
_entity.pdbx_description
1 polymer ?
#
loop_
_entity_poly.entity_id
_entity_poly.type
_entity_poly.pdbx_seq_one_letter_code
_entity_poly.pdbx_strand_id
1 'polypeptide(L)' 'MLNSVDDVIDALGGPAATAAVAGVGTSGVSNWRARGKISATKFILIKDALAAKQLDVCPSVFGFKTTEGAGA' A
#
# COMPACT_ATOMS: atom_id res chain seq x y z
N MET A 1 0.90 -8.96 8.76
CA MET A 1 1.52 -7.95 7.89
C MET A 1 0.99 -8.11 6.48
N LEU A 2 0.57 -7.02 5.87
CA LEU A 2 0.02 -7.06 4.52
C LEU A 2 1.18 -7.05 3.52
N ASN A 3 1.16 -7.94 2.56
CA ASN A 3 2.28 -8.04 1.62
C ASN A 3 1.85 -8.08 0.17
N SER A 4 0.65 -7.63 -0.14
CA SER A 4 0.21 -7.44 -1.52
C SER A 4 -0.65 -6.19 -1.62
N VAL A 5 -0.77 -5.66 -2.83
CA VAL A 5 -1.60 -4.49 -3.08
C VAL A 5 -3.06 -4.79 -2.75
N ASP A 6 -3.54 -5.96 -3.14
CA ASP A 6 -4.91 -6.35 -2.87
C ASP A 6 -5.19 -6.44 -1.37
N ASP A 7 -4.25 -6.96 -0.59
CA ASP A 7 -4.40 -7.02 0.86
C ASP A 7 -4.53 -5.62 1.45
N VAL A 8 -3.73 -4.67 0.97
CA VAL A 8 -3.78 -3.30 1.46
C VAL A 8 -5.11 -2.66 1.10
N ILE A 9 -5.58 -2.85 -0.12
CA ILE A 9 -6.84 -2.27 -0.57
C ILE A 9 -8.00 -2.81 0.27
N ASP A 10 -8.02 -4.12 0.49
CA ASP A 10 -9.06 -4.72 1.31
C ASP A 10 -9.01 -4.21 2.74
N ALA A 11 -7.82 -4.07 3.29
CA ALA A 11 -7.67 -3.60 4.67
C ALA A 11 -8.13 -2.16 4.83
N LEU A 12 -8.00 -1.33 3.80
CA LEU A 12 -8.43 0.05 3.85
C LEU A 12 -9.93 0.22 3.57
N GLY A 13 -10.60 -0.84 3.17
CA GLY A 13 -12.04 -0.77 2.95
C GLY A 13 -12.46 -0.80 1.49
N GLY A 14 -11.56 -1.18 0.59
CA GLY A 14 -11.86 -1.29 -0.83
C GLY A 14 -11.22 -0.19 -1.67
N PRO A 15 -11.38 -0.25 -2.99
CA PRO A 15 -10.70 0.71 -3.87
C PRO A 15 -11.08 2.16 -3.62
N ALA A 16 -12.35 2.45 -3.39
CA ALA A 16 -12.78 3.83 -3.17
C ALA A 16 -12.20 4.39 -1.87
N ALA A 17 -12.19 3.60 -0.80
CA ALA A 17 -11.61 4.04 0.46
C ALA A 17 -10.10 4.22 0.33
N THR A 18 -9.44 3.33 -0.40
CA THR A 18 -8.00 3.43 -0.65
C THR A 18 -7.69 4.69 -1.44
N ALA A 19 -8.49 5.01 -2.45
CA ALA A 19 -8.31 6.22 -3.24
C ALA A 19 -8.44 7.46 -2.37
N ALA A 20 -9.41 7.48 -1.48
CA ALA A 20 -9.60 8.61 -0.58
C ALA A 20 -8.41 8.80 0.35
N VAL A 21 -7.90 7.70 0.89
CA VAL A 21 -6.76 7.76 1.80
C VAL A 21 -5.52 8.29 1.08
N ALA A 22 -5.29 7.84 -0.14
CA ALA A 22 -4.10 8.22 -0.89
C ALA A 22 -4.25 9.54 -1.63
N GLY A 23 -5.45 10.08 -1.71
CA GLY A 23 -5.68 11.31 -2.45
C GLY A 23 -5.59 11.13 -3.95
N VAL A 24 -5.96 9.97 -4.46
CA VAL A 24 -5.93 9.68 -5.90
C VAL A 24 -7.31 9.23 -6.35
N GLY A 25 -7.50 9.09 -7.66
CA GLY A 25 -8.74 8.52 -8.16
C GLY A 25 -8.72 7.01 -8.13
N THR A 26 -9.87 6.38 -8.34
CA THR A 26 -9.93 4.93 -8.36
C THR A 26 -9.12 4.34 -9.50
N SER A 27 -8.91 5.09 -10.59
CA SER A 27 -8.04 4.63 -11.68
C SER A 27 -6.58 4.49 -11.19
N GLY A 28 -6.15 5.35 -10.29
CA GLY A 28 -4.82 5.22 -9.70
C GLY A 28 -4.69 3.93 -8.89
N VAL A 29 -5.72 3.60 -8.13
CA VAL A 29 -5.75 2.35 -7.37
C VAL A 29 -5.73 1.15 -8.32
N SER A 30 -6.50 1.21 -9.41
CA SER A 30 -6.49 0.14 -10.41
C SER A 30 -5.11 -0.05 -11.02
N ASN A 31 -4.40 1.04 -11.28
CA ASN A 31 -3.03 0.96 -11.78
C ASN A 31 -2.11 0.25 -10.80
N TRP A 32 -2.25 0.53 -9.52
CA TRP A 32 -1.44 -0.16 -8.50
C TRP A 32 -1.70 -1.66 -8.55
N ARG A 33 -2.96 -2.06 -8.69
CA ARG A 33 -3.29 -3.49 -8.76
C ARG A 33 -2.70 -4.14 -10.01
N ALA A 34 -2.78 -3.45 -11.14
CA ALA A 34 -2.23 -3.96 -12.38
C ALA A 34 -0.71 -4.09 -12.33
N ARG A 35 -0.06 -3.14 -11.66
CA ARG A 35 1.41 -3.15 -11.55
C ARG A 35 1.90 -4.01 -10.40
N GLY A 36 1.05 -4.34 -9.47
CA GLY A 36 1.43 -5.09 -8.29
C GLY A 36 2.21 -4.27 -7.26
N LYS A 37 2.16 -2.94 -7.37
CA LYS A 37 2.86 -2.04 -6.45
C LYS A 37 2.07 -0.77 -6.26
N ILE A 38 2.16 -0.21 -5.06
CA ILE A 38 1.60 1.10 -4.77
C ILE A 38 2.70 2.13 -4.95
N SER A 39 2.35 3.32 -5.39
CA SER A 39 3.33 4.39 -5.56
C SER A 39 4.05 4.68 -4.25
N ALA A 40 5.37 4.74 -4.30
CA ALA A 40 6.17 5.01 -3.10
C ALA A 40 5.85 6.38 -2.50
N THR A 41 5.38 7.34 -3.29
CA THR A 41 5.00 8.65 -2.78
C THR A 41 3.80 8.59 -1.85
N LYS A 42 3.04 7.49 -1.89
CA LYS A 42 1.86 7.31 -1.03
C LYS A 42 2.16 6.46 0.21
N PHE A 43 3.40 6.07 0.40
CA PHE A 43 3.77 5.17 1.48
C PHE A 43 3.32 5.69 2.85
N ILE A 44 3.64 6.94 3.16
CA ILE A 44 3.32 7.50 4.47
C ILE A 44 1.81 7.56 4.69
N LEU A 45 1.07 8.00 3.68
CA LEU A 45 -0.39 8.13 3.80
C LEU A 45 -1.03 6.78 4.07
N ILE A 46 -0.63 5.77 3.33
CA ILE A 46 -1.23 4.44 3.47
C ILE A 46 -0.76 3.78 4.76
N LYS A 47 0.52 3.93 5.10
CA LYS A 47 1.05 3.36 6.33
C LYS A 47 0.34 3.96 7.54
N ASP A 48 0.13 5.27 7.56
CA ASP A 48 -0.55 5.91 8.66
C ASP A 48 -1.99 5.44 8.79
N ALA A 49 -2.69 5.29 7.66
CA ALA A 49 -4.06 4.79 7.69
C ALA A 49 -4.14 3.37 8.22
N LEU A 50 -3.19 2.53 7.85
CA LEU A 50 -3.13 1.16 8.34
C LEU A 50 -2.76 1.11 9.81
N ALA A 51 -1.86 1.98 10.25
CA ALA A 51 -1.48 2.04 11.65
C ALA A 51 -2.66 2.43 12.53
N ALA A 52 -3.54 3.28 12.04
CA ALA A 52 -4.75 3.64 12.77
C ALA A 52 -5.68 2.44 12.95
N LYS A 53 -5.55 1.42 12.11
CA LYS A 53 -6.30 0.17 12.22
C LYS A 53 -5.46 -0.92 12.89
N GLN A 54 -4.31 -0.58 13.43
CA GLN A 54 -3.37 -1.53 14.05
C GLN A 54 -2.91 -2.60 13.07
N LEU A 55 -2.73 -2.21 11.81
CA LEU A 55 -2.26 -3.09 10.75
C LEU A 55 -0.88 -2.64 10.28
N ASP A 56 -0.16 -3.56 9.70
CA ASP A 56 1.18 -3.30 9.18
C ASP A 56 1.24 -3.72 7.73
N VAL A 57 2.20 -3.17 6.98
CA VAL A 57 2.33 -3.47 5.56
C VAL A 57 3.80 -3.69 5.24
N CYS A 58 4.06 -4.66 4.38
CA CYS A 58 5.41 -4.94 3.94
C CYS A 58 5.86 -3.85 2.96
N PRO A 59 7.02 -3.26 3.17
CA PRO A 59 7.50 -2.20 2.27
C PRO A 59 7.59 -2.59 0.81
N SER A 60 7.72 -3.89 0.52
CA SER A 60 7.78 -4.34 -0.87
C SER A 60 6.51 -4.04 -1.65
N VAL A 61 5.38 -3.83 -0.98
CA VAL A 61 4.14 -3.44 -1.63
C VAL A 61 4.28 -2.08 -2.32
N PHE A 62 5.19 -1.24 -1.81
CA PHE A 62 5.44 0.08 -2.38
C PHE A 62 6.67 0.08 -3.28
N GLY A 63 7.20 -1.08 -3.62
CA GLY A 63 8.39 -1.17 -4.47
C GLY A 63 9.70 -1.00 -3.73
N PHE A 64 9.69 -0.87 -2.41
CA PHE A 64 10.93 -0.81 -1.66
C PHE A 64 11.50 -2.21 -1.50
N LYS A 65 12.80 -2.31 -1.60
CA LYS A 65 13.43 -3.61 -1.39
C LYS A 65 13.48 -3.92 0.08
N THR A 66 13.20 -5.18 0.42
CA THR A 66 13.42 -5.65 1.77
C THR A 66 14.84 -6.11 1.81
N THR A 67 15.62 -5.51 2.65
CA THR A 67 17.03 -5.80 2.57
C THR A 67 17.54 -6.42 3.81
N GLU A 68 16.68 -6.94 4.65
CA GLU A 68 17.20 -7.53 5.79
C GLU A 68 18.10 -8.60 5.37
N GLY A 69 19.06 -8.60 5.84
CA GLY A 69 19.94 -9.52 5.44
C GLY A 69 20.59 -9.10 4.28
N ALA A 70 19.99 -8.73 3.42
CA ALA A 70 20.63 -8.45 2.33
C ALA A 70 21.43 -7.35 2.49
N GLY A 71 21.25 -6.91 2.69
CA GLY A 71 21.93 -6.07 2.63
C GLY A 71 22.58 -6.05 3.19
N ALA A 72 22.10 -6.54 3.55
CA ALA A 72 22.83 -6.38 4.12
C ALA A 72 23.43 -6.35 3.92
#